data_b8a269dd4e16a71121f907235794b474
#
_entry.id   b8a269dd4e16a71121f907235794b474
#
_cell.length_a   1.000
_cell.length_b   1.000
_cell.length_c   1.000
_cell.angle_alpha   90.00
_cell.angle_beta   90.00
_cell.angle_gamma   90.00
#
_symmetry.space_group_name_H-M   'P 1'
#
loop_
_entity.id
_entity.type
_entity.pdbx_description
1 polymer ?
#
loop_
_entity_poly.entity_id
_entity_poly.type
_entity_poly.pdbx_seq_one_letter_code
_entity_poly.pdbx_strand_id
1 'polypeptide(L)'
;MIVSEDQYAASAAMRGQRAERIIMKPAAQRDLARIRAELSRAARYDDESIVHSKWIKQRYDCGCYPTFAPARRATVRTAWHEAGHAVAALAVGARFSSASIHHGRDTEGRVHGIRGVTELAFVIDAAGQIAERLRNWTMLEHDDELRTWLPTWKSDGGDARRFRRALGQRGERFSDDECGAWRYSEQLLTPLRLTIREVARALLVHPRHLPYAVVAAIADCD
;
A
#
# COMPACT_ATOMS: atom_id res chain seq x y z
N MET A 1 -14.33 -19.81 8.03
CA MET A 1 -14.36 -20.38 6.66
C MET A 1 -12.92 -20.73 6.28
N ILE A 2 -12.64 -22.00 6.03
CA ILE A 2 -11.34 -22.45 5.54
C ILE A 2 -11.30 -22.01 4.07
N VAL A 3 -10.42 -21.11 3.70
CA VAL A 3 -10.15 -20.77 2.30
C VAL A 3 -9.80 -22.08 1.61
N SER A 4 -10.57 -22.50 0.60
CA SER A 4 -10.34 -23.76 -0.07
C SER A 4 -8.99 -23.73 -0.80
N GLU A 5 -8.31 -24.89 -0.88
CA GLU A 5 -7.06 -25.03 -1.65
C GLU A 5 -7.21 -24.52 -3.08
N ASP A 6 -8.42 -24.61 -3.66
CA ASP A 6 -8.75 -24.06 -4.98
C ASP A 6 -8.64 -22.53 -5.06
N GLN A 7 -8.97 -21.81 -4.00
CA GLN A 7 -8.80 -20.34 -3.95
C GLN A 7 -7.32 -19.95 -3.81
N TYR A 8 -6.53 -20.79 -3.15
CA TYR A 8 -5.08 -20.62 -3.08
C TYR A 8 -4.42 -20.93 -4.43
N ALA A 9 -4.89 -21.97 -5.12
CA ALA A 9 -4.44 -22.33 -6.46
C ALA A 9 -4.80 -21.26 -7.49
N ALA A 10 -5.99 -20.66 -7.41
CA ALA A 10 -6.41 -19.55 -8.27
C ALA A 10 -5.51 -18.30 -8.07
N SER A 11 -5.12 -18.01 -6.84
CA SER A 11 -4.17 -16.92 -6.52
C SER A 11 -2.76 -17.22 -7.06
N ALA A 12 -2.32 -18.46 -7.01
CA ALA A 12 -1.04 -18.91 -7.58
C ALA A 12 -1.05 -18.93 -9.12
N ALA A 13 -2.17 -19.35 -9.73
CA ALA A 13 -2.37 -19.31 -11.17
C ALA A 13 -2.41 -17.88 -11.71
N MET A 14 -3.02 -16.92 -10.97
CA MET A 14 -2.97 -15.51 -11.32
C MET A 14 -1.55 -14.93 -11.27
N ARG A 15 -0.68 -15.44 -10.39
CA ARG A 15 0.75 -15.07 -10.38
C ARG A 15 1.48 -15.60 -11.61
N GLY A 16 1.13 -16.80 -12.09
CA GLY A 16 1.73 -17.41 -13.29
C GLY A 16 1.29 -16.76 -14.61
N GLN A 17 0.09 -16.20 -14.69
CA GLN A 17 -0.41 -15.51 -15.90
C GLN A 17 0.14 -14.07 -16.07
N ARG A 18 0.87 -13.56 -15.11
CA ARG A 18 1.38 -12.17 -15.09
C ARG A 18 2.68 -11.92 -15.83
N ALA A 19 3.25 -12.94 -16.49
CA ALA A 19 4.45 -12.74 -17.31
C ALA A 19 4.18 -12.11 -18.70
N GLU A 20 3.04 -11.43 -18.89
CA GLU A 20 2.97 -10.42 -19.96
C GLU A 20 3.96 -9.30 -19.61
N ARG A 21 5.10 -9.30 -20.28
CA ARG A 21 6.10 -8.23 -20.18
C ARG A 21 5.39 -6.90 -20.25
N ILE A 22 5.33 -6.18 -19.15
CA ILE A 22 4.84 -4.81 -19.12
C ILE A 22 5.80 -4.01 -19.99
N ILE A 23 5.41 -3.76 -21.25
CA ILE A 23 6.16 -2.89 -22.15
C ILE A 23 6.03 -1.48 -21.59
N MET A 24 7.00 -1.09 -20.80
CA MET A 24 7.03 0.24 -20.22
C MET A 24 7.28 1.29 -21.31
N LYS A 25 6.44 2.33 -21.32
CA LYS A 25 6.69 3.50 -22.16
C LYS A 25 8.04 4.15 -21.79
N PRO A 26 8.77 4.75 -22.72
CA PRO A 26 10.09 5.35 -22.45
C PRO A 26 10.11 6.34 -21.28
N ALA A 27 9.01 7.10 -21.07
CA ALA A 27 8.87 7.99 -19.93
C ALA A 27 8.88 7.23 -18.59
N ALA A 28 8.12 6.13 -18.49
CA ALA A 28 8.07 5.31 -17.28
C ALA A 28 9.42 4.59 -17.02
N GLN A 29 10.16 4.20 -18.08
CA GLN A 29 11.51 3.65 -17.93
C GLN A 29 12.49 4.67 -17.35
N ARG A 30 12.42 5.94 -17.81
CA ARG A 30 13.24 7.02 -17.22
C ARG A 30 12.88 7.30 -15.78
N ASP A 31 11.58 7.30 -15.45
CA ASP A 31 11.12 7.48 -14.08
C ASP A 31 11.60 6.34 -13.18
N LEU A 32 11.50 5.09 -13.64
CA LEU A 32 12.01 3.93 -12.90
C LEU A 32 13.52 4.02 -12.67
N ALA A 33 14.30 4.35 -13.71
CA ALA A 33 15.75 4.50 -13.59
C ALA A 33 16.12 5.60 -12.58
N ARG A 34 15.43 6.74 -12.62
CA ARG A 34 15.62 7.83 -11.66
C ARG A 34 15.28 7.40 -10.24
N ILE A 35 14.13 6.74 -10.05
CA ILE A 35 13.67 6.26 -8.74
C ILE A 35 14.67 5.24 -8.18
N ARG A 36 15.13 4.27 -8.99
CA ARG A 36 16.13 3.28 -8.55
C ARG A 36 17.45 3.94 -8.13
N ALA A 37 17.91 4.94 -8.88
CA ALA A 37 19.12 5.68 -8.51
C ALA A 37 18.93 6.46 -7.20
N GLU A 38 17.76 7.03 -6.95
CA GLU A 38 17.45 7.73 -5.71
C GLU A 38 17.26 6.75 -4.55
N LEU A 39 16.60 5.61 -4.76
CA LEU A 39 16.47 4.56 -3.75
C LEU A 39 17.84 3.97 -3.37
N SER A 40 18.73 3.76 -4.33
CA SER A 40 20.10 3.30 -4.06
C SER A 40 20.88 4.30 -3.20
N ARG A 41 20.70 5.61 -3.44
CA ARG A 41 21.28 6.65 -2.58
C ARG A 41 20.65 6.68 -1.19
N ALA A 42 19.34 6.43 -1.13
CA ALA A 42 18.57 6.40 0.11
C ALA A 42 18.71 5.08 0.88
N ALA A 43 19.31 4.03 0.30
CA ALA A 43 19.41 2.69 0.90
C ALA A 43 20.12 2.67 2.26
N ARG A 44 20.98 3.66 2.54
CA ARG A 44 21.72 3.80 3.80
C ARG A 44 20.90 4.49 4.90
N TYR A 45 19.73 5.00 4.58
CA TYR A 45 18.90 5.77 5.49
C TYR A 45 17.63 4.97 5.84
N ASP A 46 17.16 5.12 7.07
CA ASP A 46 15.81 4.70 7.40
C ASP A 46 14.76 5.59 6.72
N ASP A 47 13.51 5.15 6.72
CA ASP A 47 12.43 5.85 6.02
C ASP A 47 12.20 7.27 6.55
N GLU A 48 12.41 7.50 7.85
CA GLU A 48 12.27 8.83 8.46
C GLU A 48 13.40 9.77 8.02
N SER A 49 14.63 9.23 7.87
CA SER A 49 15.77 9.99 7.38
C SER A 49 15.65 10.33 5.89
N ILE A 50 15.00 9.49 5.07
CA ILE A 50 14.67 9.81 3.67
C ILE A 50 13.77 11.05 3.62
N VAL A 51 12.72 11.07 4.44
CA VAL A 51 11.83 12.23 4.55
C VAL A 51 12.61 13.45 4.98
N HIS A 52 13.49 13.31 5.99
CA HIS A 52 14.30 14.41 6.49
C HIS A 52 15.20 15.02 5.40
N SER A 53 15.94 14.19 4.65
CA SER A 53 16.93 14.70 3.67
C SER A 53 16.30 15.44 2.48
N LYS A 54 15.11 15.02 2.03
CA LYS A 54 14.44 15.65 0.88
C LYS A 54 13.59 16.85 1.25
N TRP A 55 12.97 16.83 2.43
CA TRP A 55 11.95 17.82 2.78
C TRP A 55 12.51 18.99 3.59
N ILE A 56 13.60 18.77 4.30
CA ILE A 56 14.29 19.89 4.98
C ILE A 56 14.85 20.86 3.96
N LYS A 57 15.48 20.39 2.88
CA LYS A 57 16.02 21.31 1.84
C LYS A 57 14.98 22.25 1.26
N GLN A 58 13.73 21.80 1.08
CA GLN A 58 12.67 22.65 0.51
C GLN A 58 12.04 23.63 1.51
N ARG A 59 12.17 23.40 2.82
CA ARG A 59 11.56 24.23 3.85
C ARG A 59 12.53 25.06 4.71
N TYR A 60 13.84 24.81 4.56
CA TYR A 60 14.85 25.63 5.24
C TYR A 60 14.81 27.10 4.83
N ASP A 61 14.35 27.38 3.62
CA ASP A 61 14.22 28.75 3.13
C ASP A 61 13.04 29.52 3.75
N CYS A 62 12.15 28.90 4.52
CA CYS A 62 10.97 29.55 5.09
C CYS A 62 11.00 29.78 6.61
N GLY A 63 12.07 29.41 7.31
CA GLY A 63 12.22 29.67 8.75
C GLY A 63 11.25 28.94 9.69
N CYS A 64 10.50 27.95 9.21
CA CYS A 64 9.46 27.24 9.98
C CYS A 64 10.03 26.04 10.76
N TYR A 65 10.69 26.25 11.86
CA TYR A 65 11.01 25.25 12.89
C TYR A 65 9.97 25.30 14.02
N PRO A 66 9.54 24.25 14.64
CA PRO A 66 10.10 23.05 15.25
C PRO A 66 9.19 21.80 15.37
N THR A 67 8.23 21.56 14.51
CA THR A 67 7.24 20.46 14.71
C THR A 67 7.43 19.24 13.80
N PHE A 68 8.68 18.90 13.45
CA PHE A 68 8.98 17.96 12.36
C PHE A 68 8.82 16.48 12.66
N ALA A 69 9.03 16.02 13.89
CA ALA A 69 8.99 14.60 14.19
C ALA A 69 7.60 13.96 13.97
N PRO A 70 6.49 14.58 14.41
CA PRO A 70 5.15 14.05 14.14
C PRO A 70 4.79 14.05 12.66
N ALA A 71 5.12 15.12 11.93
CA ALA A 71 4.84 15.23 10.50
C ALA A 71 5.62 14.21 9.67
N ARG A 72 6.87 13.89 10.03
CA ARG A 72 7.67 12.83 9.37
C ARG A 72 7.05 11.46 9.55
N ARG A 73 6.68 11.12 10.78
CA ARG A 73 6.03 9.83 11.07
C ARG A 73 4.72 9.69 10.32
N ALA A 74 3.92 10.75 10.25
CA ALA A 74 2.69 10.79 9.48
C ALA A 74 2.96 10.55 8.00
N THR A 75 3.97 11.20 7.42
CA THR A 75 4.37 11.02 6.02
C THR A 75 4.81 9.59 5.71
N VAL A 76 5.67 9.00 6.55
CA VAL A 76 6.13 7.62 6.37
C VAL A 76 4.95 6.65 6.52
N ARG A 77 4.07 6.87 7.49
CA ARG A 77 2.86 6.08 7.68
C ARG A 77 1.99 6.12 6.43
N THR A 78 1.71 7.31 5.91
CA THR A 78 0.91 7.48 4.68
C THR A 78 1.57 6.82 3.48
N ALA A 79 2.89 6.89 3.34
CA ALA A 79 3.59 6.22 2.25
C ALA A 79 3.43 4.69 2.31
N TRP A 80 3.52 4.10 3.49
CA TRP A 80 3.25 2.67 3.68
C TRP A 80 1.79 2.31 3.40
N HIS A 81 0.86 3.13 3.85
CA HIS A 81 -0.58 2.98 3.61
C HIS A 81 -0.89 2.93 2.11
N GLU A 82 -0.45 3.94 1.35
CA GLU A 82 -0.68 3.99 -0.09
C GLU A 82 0.09 2.91 -0.86
N ALA A 83 1.27 2.54 -0.41
CA ALA A 83 2.00 1.41 -0.96
C ALA A 83 1.23 0.10 -0.76
N GLY A 84 0.61 -0.08 0.41
CA GLY A 84 -0.28 -1.22 0.68
C GLY A 84 -1.39 -1.32 -0.36
N HIS A 85 -2.15 -0.26 -0.58
CA HIS A 85 -3.21 -0.23 -1.58
C HIS A 85 -2.69 -0.52 -3.00
N ALA A 86 -1.56 0.07 -3.39
CA ALA A 86 -0.98 -0.11 -4.71
C ALA A 86 -0.50 -1.55 -4.95
N VAL A 87 0.19 -2.15 -3.98
CA VAL A 87 0.68 -3.54 -4.06
C VAL A 87 -0.48 -4.52 -4.00
N ALA A 88 -1.48 -4.29 -3.16
CA ALA A 88 -2.70 -5.10 -3.11
C ALA A 88 -3.43 -5.08 -4.45
N ALA A 89 -3.59 -3.90 -5.06
CA ALA A 89 -4.21 -3.78 -6.38
C ALA A 89 -3.47 -4.65 -7.42
N LEU A 90 -2.14 -4.63 -7.42
CA LEU A 90 -1.34 -5.52 -8.27
C LEU A 90 -1.59 -6.99 -7.94
N ALA A 91 -1.58 -7.34 -6.65
CA ALA A 91 -1.72 -8.72 -6.20
C ALA A 91 -3.06 -9.35 -6.61
N VAL A 92 -4.15 -8.55 -6.63
CA VAL A 92 -5.47 -9.02 -7.04
C VAL A 92 -5.77 -8.81 -8.55
N GLY A 93 -4.77 -8.41 -9.35
CA GLY A 93 -4.95 -8.24 -10.80
C GLY A 93 -5.58 -6.91 -11.23
N ALA A 94 -5.89 -6.02 -10.30
CA ALA A 94 -6.39 -4.69 -10.62
C ALA A 94 -5.29 -3.79 -11.22
N ARG A 95 -5.72 -2.76 -11.96
CA ARG A 95 -4.85 -1.71 -12.50
C ARG A 95 -5.21 -0.38 -11.86
N PHE A 96 -4.26 0.53 -11.81
CA PHE A 96 -4.47 1.91 -11.36
C PHE A 96 -3.65 2.87 -12.21
N SER A 97 -3.90 4.16 -12.15
CA SER A 97 -3.11 5.13 -12.91
C SER A 97 -1.82 5.50 -12.20
N SER A 98 -1.89 5.82 -10.93
CA SER A 98 -0.74 6.20 -10.11
C SER A 98 -1.05 6.11 -8.63
N ALA A 99 0.01 6.11 -7.81
CA ALA A 99 -0.06 6.36 -6.38
C ALA A 99 0.63 7.70 -6.06
N SER A 100 0.16 8.40 -5.04
CA SER A 100 0.73 9.67 -4.59
C SER A 100 0.55 9.86 -3.09
N ILE A 101 1.44 10.66 -2.49
CA ILE A 101 1.28 11.19 -1.15
C ILE A 101 1.41 12.70 -1.20
N HIS A 102 0.57 13.41 -0.47
CA HIS A 102 0.61 14.86 -0.38
C HIS A 102 1.09 15.28 0.99
N HIS A 103 1.95 16.30 1.01
CA HIS A 103 2.47 16.86 2.24
C HIS A 103 1.75 18.17 2.53
N GLY A 104 1.08 18.21 3.67
CA GLY A 104 0.39 19.35 4.18
C GLY A 104 0.38 19.32 5.71
N ARG A 105 -0.47 20.10 6.33
CA ARG A 105 -0.81 19.96 7.76
C ARG A 105 -1.44 18.58 7.97
N ASP A 106 -2.23 18.13 7.01
CA ASP A 106 -2.81 16.80 6.94
C ASP A 106 -2.12 16.05 5.79
N THR A 107 -1.29 15.06 6.13
CA THR A 107 -0.62 14.24 5.13
C THR A 107 -1.66 13.28 4.55
N GLU A 108 -2.03 13.49 3.30
CA GLU A 108 -2.96 12.64 2.58
C GLU A 108 -2.24 11.83 1.50
N GLY A 109 -2.77 10.67 1.20
CA GLY A 109 -2.30 9.83 0.10
C GLY A 109 -3.47 9.30 -0.71
N ARG A 110 -3.16 8.79 -1.90
CA ARG A 110 -4.18 8.15 -2.74
C ARG A 110 -3.57 7.28 -3.82
N VAL A 111 -4.19 6.12 -4.03
CA VAL A 111 -4.06 5.35 -5.28
C VAL A 111 -5.18 5.75 -6.23
N HIS A 112 -4.82 6.28 -7.40
CA HIS A 112 -5.74 6.90 -8.35
C HIS A 112 -6.19 5.93 -9.43
N GLY A 113 -7.50 5.95 -9.77
CA GLY A 113 -8.02 5.30 -10.96
C GLY A 113 -7.92 3.77 -10.92
N ILE A 114 -8.18 3.15 -9.78
CA ILE A 114 -8.23 1.70 -9.64
C ILE A 114 -9.34 1.16 -10.55
N ARG A 115 -9.01 0.14 -11.37
CA ARG A 115 -9.91 -0.48 -12.36
C ARG A 115 -9.67 -1.99 -12.39
N GLY A 116 -10.66 -2.74 -12.91
CA GLY A 116 -10.60 -4.19 -12.97
C GLY A 116 -10.69 -4.83 -11.59
N VAL A 117 -11.33 -4.14 -10.66
CA VAL A 117 -11.57 -4.63 -9.31
C VAL A 117 -12.61 -5.74 -9.40
N THR A 118 -12.26 -6.87 -8.86
CA THR A 118 -13.06 -8.08 -8.82
C THR A 118 -13.65 -8.29 -7.43
N GLU A 119 -14.09 -9.49 -7.17
CA GLU A 119 -14.52 -10.00 -5.86
C GLU A 119 -13.51 -9.78 -4.72
N LEU A 120 -12.25 -9.49 -5.03
CA LEU A 120 -11.17 -9.23 -4.06
C LEU A 120 -10.96 -7.72 -3.76
N ALA A 121 -11.95 -6.86 -4.06
CA ALA A 121 -11.88 -5.42 -3.78
C ALA A 121 -11.56 -5.13 -2.30
N PHE A 122 -12.11 -5.93 -1.39
CA PHE A 122 -11.89 -5.80 0.04
C PHE A 122 -10.42 -5.91 0.43
N VAL A 123 -9.61 -6.69 -0.30
CA VAL A 123 -8.16 -6.80 -0.07
C VAL A 123 -7.49 -5.44 -0.27
N ILE A 124 -7.87 -4.73 -1.35
CA ILE A 124 -7.32 -3.40 -1.63
C ILE A 124 -7.71 -2.44 -0.51
N ASP A 125 -8.98 -2.46 -0.08
CA ASP A 125 -9.48 -1.54 0.94
C ASP A 125 -8.86 -1.80 2.34
N ALA A 126 -8.54 -3.05 2.69
CA ALA A 126 -7.86 -3.40 3.93
C ALA A 126 -6.34 -3.08 3.89
N ALA A 127 -5.75 -3.05 2.69
CA ALA A 127 -4.31 -3.12 2.50
C ALA A 127 -3.54 -1.94 3.12
N GLY A 128 -4.09 -0.74 3.11
CA GLY A 128 -3.44 0.42 3.71
C GLY A 128 -3.18 0.20 5.20
N GLN A 129 -4.20 -0.23 5.93
CA GLN A 129 -4.09 -0.48 7.36
C GLN A 129 -3.22 -1.70 7.68
N ILE A 130 -3.28 -2.75 6.86
CA ILE A 130 -2.42 -3.92 7.00
C ILE A 130 -0.95 -3.52 6.77
N ALA A 131 -0.65 -2.70 5.76
CA ALA A 131 0.68 -2.22 5.48
C ALA A 131 1.28 -1.40 6.63
N GLU A 132 0.47 -0.54 7.28
CA GLU A 132 0.89 0.19 8.48
C GLU A 132 1.28 -0.76 9.62
N ARG A 133 0.53 -1.86 9.80
CA ARG A 133 0.83 -2.89 10.80
C ARG A 133 2.08 -3.70 10.44
N LEU A 134 2.21 -4.11 9.18
CA LEU A 134 3.40 -4.81 8.67
C LEU A 134 4.67 -3.97 8.83
N ARG A 135 4.59 -2.65 8.71
CA ARG A 135 5.71 -1.76 8.99
C ARG A 135 6.20 -1.91 10.42
N ASN A 136 5.30 -1.93 11.36
CA ASN A 136 5.60 -1.89 12.79
C ASN A 136 5.65 -3.29 13.44
N TRP A 137 5.41 -4.36 12.67
CA TRP A 137 5.23 -5.73 13.20
C TRP A 137 4.17 -5.82 14.30
N THR A 138 3.09 -5.03 14.19
CA THR A 138 1.98 -4.99 15.15
C THR A 138 0.77 -5.75 14.61
N MET A 139 1.01 -6.94 14.06
CA MET A 139 -0.07 -7.80 13.56
C MET A 139 -0.93 -8.28 14.74
N LEU A 140 -2.22 -8.43 14.50
CA LEU A 140 -3.13 -9.00 15.49
C LEU A 140 -2.98 -10.52 15.44
N GLU A 141 -2.44 -11.12 16.50
CA GLU A 141 -2.13 -12.55 16.51
C GLU A 141 -3.39 -13.39 16.68
N HIS A 142 -4.36 -12.90 17.45
CA HIS A 142 -5.59 -13.63 17.81
C HIS A 142 -6.83 -13.04 17.16
N ASP A 143 -7.78 -13.90 16.79
CA ASP A 143 -9.06 -13.49 16.19
C ASP A 143 -9.92 -12.66 17.15
N ASP A 144 -9.82 -12.88 18.45
CA ASP A 144 -10.55 -12.10 19.45
C ASP A 144 -10.06 -10.64 19.49
N GLU A 145 -8.76 -10.41 19.33
CA GLU A 145 -8.21 -9.06 19.20
C GLU A 145 -8.73 -8.39 17.93
N LEU A 146 -8.74 -9.13 16.82
CA LEU A 146 -9.24 -8.65 15.55
C LEU A 146 -10.74 -8.32 15.63
N ARG A 147 -11.56 -9.18 16.21
CA ARG A 147 -13.00 -8.97 16.43
C ARG A 147 -13.28 -7.74 17.30
N THR A 148 -12.43 -7.48 18.30
CA THR A 148 -12.54 -6.30 19.16
C THR A 148 -12.12 -5.03 18.42
N TRP A 149 -11.09 -5.11 17.56
CA TRP A 149 -10.53 -3.95 16.87
C TRP A 149 -11.32 -3.54 15.63
N LEU A 150 -11.76 -4.49 14.78
CA LEU A 150 -12.43 -4.20 13.51
C LEU A 150 -13.61 -3.21 13.63
N PRO A 151 -14.49 -3.32 14.65
CA PRO A 151 -15.58 -2.34 14.82
C PRO A 151 -15.08 -0.92 15.11
N THR A 152 -13.89 -0.78 15.69
CA THR A 152 -13.28 0.51 16.00
C THR A 152 -12.52 1.11 14.82
N TRP A 153 -12.25 0.29 13.80
CA TRP A 153 -11.55 0.76 12.61
C TRP A 153 -12.39 1.80 11.87
N LYS A 154 -11.95 3.04 12.03
CA LYS A 154 -12.44 4.20 11.29
C LYS A 154 -11.29 4.71 10.46
N SER A 155 -11.43 4.67 9.14
CA SER A 155 -10.46 5.31 8.26
C SER A 155 -11.01 6.66 7.81
N ASP A 156 -10.21 7.70 7.95
CA ASP A 156 -10.54 9.04 7.49
C ASP A 156 -10.75 9.07 5.96
N GLY A 157 -10.01 8.21 5.24
CA GLY A 157 -10.15 8.01 3.79
C GLY A 157 -11.34 7.16 3.34
N GLY A 158 -12.10 6.59 4.26
CA GLY A 158 -13.26 5.75 3.95
C GLY A 158 -12.94 4.30 3.61
N ASP A 159 -11.71 3.80 3.86
CA ASP A 159 -11.28 2.43 3.57
C ASP A 159 -12.12 1.41 4.33
N ALA A 160 -12.34 1.61 5.63
CA ALA A 160 -13.18 0.75 6.43
C ALA A 160 -14.61 0.64 5.87
N ARG A 161 -15.15 1.75 5.37
CA ARG A 161 -16.48 1.77 4.75
C ARG A 161 -16.48 1.05 3.39
N ARG A 162 -15.43 1.21 2.59
CA ARG A 162 -15.31 0.49 1.30
C ARG A 162 -15.12 -1.00 1.53
N PHE A 163 -14.25 -1.39 2.47
CA PHE A 163 -14.03 -2.76 2.87
C PHE A 163 -15.36 -3.46 3.23
N ARG A 164 -16.15 -2.88 4.14
CA ARG A 164 -17.46 -3.42 4.52
C ARG A 164 -18.45 -3.47 3.36
N ARG A 165 -18.45 -2.45 2.51
CA ARG A 165 -19.30 -2.43 1.31
C ARG A 165 -18.92 -3.54 0.33
N ALA A 166 -17.63 -3.79 0.11
CA ALA A 166 -17.15 -4.84 -0.77
C ALA A 166 -17.56 -6.23 -0.27
N LEU A 167 -17.59 -6.45 1.04
CA LEU A 167 -18.09 -7.68 1.65
C LEU A 167 -19.62 -7.79 1.52
N GLY A 168 -20.37 -6.72 1.77
CA GLY A 168 -21.83 -6.70 1.67
C GLY A 168 -22.34 -6.95 0.24
N GLN A 169 -21.60 -6.59 -0.78
CA GLN A 169 -21.92 -6.88 -2.19
C GLN A 169 -21.86 -8.38 -2.51
N ARG A 170 -21.25 -9.19 -1.66
CA ARG A 170 -21.18 -10.66 -1.80
C ARG A 170 -22.40 -11.38 -1.24
N GLY A 171 -23.35 -10.66 -0.63
CA GLY A 171 -24.54 -11.27 -0.02
C GLY A 171 -24.27 -12.01 1.27
N GLU A 172 -23.09 -11.87 1.86
CA GLU A 172 -22.65 -12.55 3.08
C GLU A 172 -22.95 -11.70 4.32
N ARG A 173 -23.42 -12.32 5.42
CA ARG A 173 -23.73 -11.63 6.68
C ARG A 173 -22.48 -11.36 7.51
N PHE A 174 -22.36 -10.15 7.98
CA PHE A 174 -21.21 -9.37 8.39
C PHE A 174 -20.36 -9.79 9.59
N SER A 175 -20.65 -10.75 10.43
CA SER A 175 -19.91 -10.88 11.70
C SER A 175 -18.66 -11.76 11.64
N ASP A 176 -18.72 -12.88 10.95
CA ASP A 176 -17.57 -13.78 10.81
C ASP A 176 -16.76 -13.49 9.53
N ASP A 177 -17.38 -12.87 8.55
CA ASP A 177 -16.78 -12.58 7.25
C ASP A 177 -15.78 -11.43 7.26
N GLU A 178 -15.97 -10.40 8.12
CA GLU A 178 -14.99 -9.31 8.25
C GLU A 178 -13.64 -9.83 8.76
N CYS A 179 -13.66 -10.69 9.77
CA CYS A 179 -12.42 -11.29 10.30
C CYS A 179 -11.76 -12.21 9.27
N GLY A 180 -12.54 -13.06 8.60
CA GLY A 180 -12.03 -13.95 7.55
C GLY A 180 -11.44 -13.17 6.37
N ALA A 181 -12.13 -12.13 5.90
CA ALA A 181 -11.65 -11.28 4.82
C ALA A 181 -10.39 -10.48 5.22
N TRP A 182 -10.32 -10.02 6.46
CA TRP A 182 -9.11 -9.37 6.96
C TRP A 182 -7.94 -10.35 7.00
N ARG A 183 -8.12 -11.55 7.59
CA ARG A 183 -7.07 -12.59 7.65
C ARG A 183 -6.59 -13.02 6.27
N TYR A 184 -7.53 -13.20 5.33
CA TYR A 184 -7.16 -13.45 3.95
C TYR A 184 -6.27 -12.34 3.37
N SER A 185 -6.64 -11.09 3.62
CA SER A 185 -5.86 -9.94 3.16
C SER A 185 -4.47 -9.88 3.80
N GLU A 186 -4.36 -10.17 5.11
CA GLU A 186 -3.08 -10.29 5.82
C GLU A 186 -2.21 -11.40 5.22
N GLN A 187 -2.76 -12.60 5.01
CA GLN A 187 -2.04 -13.73 4.43
C GLN A 187 -1.52 -13.42 3.02
N LEU A 188 -2.32 -12.70 2.21
CA LEU A 188 -1.90 -12.28 0.88
C LEU A 188 -0.80 -11.23 0.91
N LEU A 189 -0.84 -10.28 1.86
CA LEU A 189 0.05 -9.13 1.87
C LEU A 189 1.32 -9.33 2.69
N THR A 190 1.31 -10.22 3.69
CA THR A 190 2.48 -10.47 4.54
C THR A 190 3.73 -10.88 3.74
N PRO A 191 3.67 -11.83 2.77
CA PRO A 191 4.83 -12.16 1.95
C PRO A 191 5.27 -11.02 1.03
N LEU A 192 4.42 -10.03 0.78
CA LEU A 192 4.71 -8.86 -0.07
C LEU A 192 5.24 -7.66 0.73
N ARG A 193 5.59 -7.85 2.01
CA ARG A 193 6.05 -6.77 2.88
C ARG A 193 7.26 -6.02 2.34
N LEU A 194 8.22 -6.72 1.75
CA LEU A 194 9.40 -6.08 1.16
C LEU A 194 9.01 -5.23 -0.05
N THR A 195 8.18 -5.75 -0.92
CA THR A 195 7.62 -5.01 -2.07
C THR A 195 6.86 -3.76 -1.60
N ILE A 196 6.00 -3.89 -0.58
CA ILE A 196 5.29 -2.74 0.02
C ILE A 196 6.30 -1.70 0.52
N ARG A 197 7.36 -2.12 1.21
CA ARG A 197 8.41 -1.23 1.69
C ARG A 197 9.10 -0.48 0.55
N GLU A 198 9.50 -1.17 -0.52
CA GLU A 198 10.19 -0.53 -1.64
C GLU A 198 9.27 0.45 -2.40
N VAL A 199 7.98 0.13 -2.55
CA VAL A 199 6.98 1.06 -3.10
C VAL A 199 6.77 2.26 -2.16
N ALA A 200 6.70 2.05 -0.85
CA ALA A 200 6.61 3.14 0.14
C ALA A 200 7.83 4.08 0.05
N ARG A 201 9.03 3.52 -0.05
CA ARG A 201 10.27 4.30 -0.24
C ARG A 201 10.26 5.06 -1.56
N ALA A 202 9.75 4.44 -2.64
CA ALA A 202 9.58 5.12 -3.92
C ALA A 202 8.60 6.30 -3.80
N LEU A 203 7.51 6.16 -3.05
CA LEU A 203 6.59 7.27 -2.74
C LEU A 203 7.24 8.38 -1.92
N LEU A 204 8.12 8.04 -0.97
CA LEU A 204 8.87 9.04 -0.21
C LEU A 204 9.83 9.85 -1.08
N VAL A 205 10.42 9.23 -2.12
CA VAL A 205 11.32 9.93 -3.05
C VAL A 205 10.57 10.60 -4.22
N HIS A 206 9.38 10.09 -4.60
CA HIS A 206 8.50 10.64 -5.65
C HIS A 206 7.06 10.78 -5.18
N PRO A 207 6.78 11.73 -4.28
CA PRO A 207 5.51 11.77 -3.57
C PRO A 207 4.31 12.16 -4.45
N ARG A 208 4.52 12.93 -5.51
CA ARG A 208 3.41 13.49 -6.29
C ARG A 208 2.80 12.51 -7.27
N HIS A 209 3.58 11.60 -7.80
CA HIS A 209 3.11 10.73 -8.86
C HIS A 209 4.04 9.53 -9.04
N LEU A 210 3.58 8.34 -8.62
CA LEU A 210 4.24 7.07 -8.88
C LEU A 210 3.37 6.25 -9.83
N PRO A 211 3.71 6.15 -11.14
CA PRO A 211 2.89 5.48 -12.13
C PRO A 211 2.74 3.98 -11.85
N TYR A 212 1.61 3.39 -12.26
CA TYR A 212 1.37 1.94 -12.21
C TYR A 212 2.55 1.12 -12.72
N ALA A 213 3.08 1.47 -13.92
CA ALA A 213 4.16 0.72 -14.53
C ALA A 213 5.45 0.69 -13.68
N VAL A 214 5.70 1.75 -12.90
CA VAL A 214 6.85 1.82 -11.99
C VAL A 214 6.61 0.93 -10.77
N VAL A 215 5.39 0.98 -10.19
CA VAL A 215 5.04 0.11 -9.05
C VAL A 215 5.10 -1.36 -9.46
N ALA A 216 4.56 -1.70 -10.63
CA ALA A 216 4.62 -3.06 -11.16
C ALA A 216 6.07 -3.53 -11.39
N ALA A 217 6.94 -2.66 -11.93
CA ALA A 217 8.35 -3.00 -12.14
C ALA A 217 9.15 -3.13 -10.84
N ILE A 218 8.73 -2.47 -9.74
CA ILE A 218 9.30 -2.70 -8.41
C ILE A 218 8.85 -4.08 -7.91
N ALA A 219 7.57 -4.42 -8.08
CA ALA A 219 7.00 -5.69 -7.63
C ALA A 219 7.52 -6.93 -8.41
N ASP A 220 7.96 -6.75 -9.65
CA ASP A 220 8.50 -7.84 -10.49
C ASP A 220 10.00 -8.13 -10.17
N CYS A 221 10.63 -7.35 -9.30
CA CYS A 221 12.05 -7.51 -8.94
C CYS A 221 12.27 -8.33 -7.66
N ASP A 222 11.21 -8.65 -6.91
CA ASP A 222 11.20 -9.49 -5.71
C ASP A 222 10.75 -10.93 -6.08
#